data_68948ea4c77b61244fc57e2f2cc8ecd6
#
_entry.id   68948ea4c77b61244fc57e2f2cc8ecd6
#
_cell.length_a   1.000
_cell.length_b   1.000
_cell.length_c   1.000
_cell.angle_alpha   90.00
_cell.angle_beta   90.00
_cell.angle_gamma   90.00
#
_symmetry.space_group_name_H-M   'P 1'
#
loop_
_entity.id
_entity.type
_entity.pdbx_description
1 polymer ?
#
loop_
_entity_poly.entity_id
_entity_poly.type
_entity_poly.pdbx_seq_one_letter_code
_entity_poly.pdbx_strand_id
1 'polypeptide(L)'
;MIANQICRPYDARLLDFCTTENQSLIYMSYGEHITINATARVLGKDASSISQAIRCVQKNAEAGGLSQSFDARHLIPSTESVLGRSILTKDDDGNSIWLKTKANVEKQQQEFKTYIDSLTAEIEPMKRVAAPKGDKDKDLLSAIFIGDAHIGMYAYAPETKHSDFDSDIASAGLREAIDNLIERAPNSETVMLVDVGDFMHANSSLNKTLAGTDVDVDTRYDRVLQIAGEVMQYAITRLLARFKRVVVIIAKGNHNPDAAIAVQQITKAYFHKNPRVEVLKTSGYFHYVEWNKWLIGVNHGDKVKPQRLVNVMARDMPEAWGRTTHRMWATGHFHHQQVLELDGCTVYKFGALPPPDSWHASMGFGGDGQMHLMTFRKEGGTHSTMVYDLPRPRIEPDITL
;
A
#
# COMPACT_ATOMS: atom_id res chain seq x y z
N MET A 1 28.91 44.69 -21.83
CA MET A 1 28.66 45.01 -20.41
C MET A 1 28.21 43.73 -19.75
N ILE A 2 29.14 43.03 -19.05
CA ILE A 2 28.88 41.78 -18.33
C ILE A 2 28.29 42.20 -16.98
N ALA A 3 27.03 41.87 -16.77
CA ALA A 3 26.34 42.13 -15.52
C ALA A 3 27.12 41.50 -14.35
N ASN A 4 27.46 42.31 -13.34
CA ASN A 4 28.02 41.90 -12.08
C ASN A 4 27.13 40.80 -11.50
N GLN A 5 27.58 39.54 -11.59
CA GLN A 5 26.99 38.46 -10.81
C GLN A 5 27.38 38.73 -9.35
N ILE A 6 26.41 39.11 -8.55
CA ILE A 6 26.53 39.25 -7.10
C ILE A 6 27.07 37.93 -6.57
N CYS A 7 28.34 37.87 -6.15
CA CYS A 7 28.91 36.74 -5.41
C CYS A 7 28.20 36.67 -4.11
N ARG A 8 27.40 35.63 -3.92
CA ARG A 8 26.80 35.34 -2.61
C ARG A 8 27.90 34.90 -1.63
N PRO A 9 27.95 35.43 -0.41
CA PRO A 9 28.96 35.02 0.55
C PRO A 9 28.89 33.52 0.82
N TYR A 10 30.05 32.92 1.06
CA TYR A 10 30.15 31.52 1.47
C TYR A 10 29.55 31.32 2.87
N ASP A 11 28.78 30.28 3.04
CA ASP A 11 28.21 29.86 4.33
C ASP A 11 28.53 28.39 4.58
N ALA A 12 29.42 28.11 5.54
CA ALA A 12 29.89 26.76 5.86
C ALA A 12 28.73 25.80 6.23
N ARG A 13 27.61 26.31 6.77
CA ARG A 13 26.42 25.50 7.13
C ARG A 13 25.78 24.83 5.92
N LEU A 14 26.05 25.36 4.69
CA LEU A 14 25.51 24.81 3.48
C LEU A 14 26.21 23.51 3.03
N LEU A 15 27.35 23.15 3.60
CA LEU A 15 28.02 21.88 3.33
C LEU A 15 27.14 20.66 3.70
N ASP A 16 26.32 20.80 4.73
CA ASP A 16 25.38 19.75 5.16
C ASP A 16 24.31 19.41 4.11
N PHE A 17 24.15 20.28 3.10
CA PHE A 17 23.15 20.14 2.04
C PHE A 17 23.75 19.74 0.68
N CYS A 18 25.02 19.36 0.66
CA CYS A 18 25.64 18.75 -0.50
C CYS A 18 25.17 17.30 -0.64
N THR A 19 24.61 16.95 -1.79
CA THR A 19 24.09 15.60 -2.05
C THR A 19 25.08 14.68 -2.76
N THR A 20 26.21 15.21 -3.21
CA THR A 20 27.28 14.43 -3.85
C THR A 20 28.64 14.92 -3.40
N GLU A 21 29.68 14.03 -3.41
CA GLU A 21 31.06 14.39 -3.12
C GLU A 21 31.57 15.53 -4.04
N ASN A 22 31.15 15.52 -5.28
CA ASN A 22 31.52 16.58 -6.25
C ASN A 22 30.93 17.94 -5.85
N GLN A 23 29.70 17.99 -5.32
CA GLN A 23 29.13 19.22 -4.78
C GLN A 23 29.87 19.71 -3.55
N SER A 24 30.21 18.82 -2.64
CA SER A 24 31.00 19.14 -1.44
C SER A 24 32.36 19.73 -1.82
N LEU A 25 33.06 19.08 -2.75
CA LEU A 25 34.37 19.55 -3.25
C LEU A 25 34.25 20.95 -3.88
N ILE A 26 33.25 21.16 -4.75
CA ILE A 26 33.02 22.46 -5.40
C ILE A 26 32.68 23.52 -4.36
N TYR A 27 31.82 23.22 -3.40
CA TYR A 27 31.37 24.20 -2.42
C TYR A 27 32.47 24.56 -1.41
N MET A 28 33.29 23.60 -0.96
CA MET A 28 34.47 23.84 -0.15
C MET A 28 35.50 24.72 -0.88
N SER A 29 35.81 24.37 -2.13
CA SER A 29 36.73 25.15 -2.94
C SER A 29 36.21 26.55 -3.23
N TYR A 30 34.87 26.72 -3.37
CA TYR A 30 34.26 28.06 -3.46
C TYR A 30 34.46 28.88 -2.18
N GLY A 31 34.42 28.26 -1.01
CA GLY A 31 34.74 28.91 0.26
C GLY A 31 36.16 29.43 0.37
N GLU A 32 37.12 28.71 -0.22
CA GLU A 32 38.51 29.10 -0.25
C GLU A 32 38.83 30.25 -1.26
N HIS A 33 38.13 30.25 -2.40
CA HIS A 33 38.46 31.12 -3.51
C HIS A 33 37.45 32.26 -3.75
N ILE A 34 36.32 32.24 -3.05
CA ILE A 34 35.27 33.29 -2.96
C ILE A 34 34.63 33.71 -4.30
N THR A 35 35.13 33.27 -5.44
CA THR A 35 34.54 33.56 -6.75
C THR A 35 34.37 32.32 -7.61
N ILE A 36 33.27 32.28 -8.38
CA ILE A 36 32.97 31.19 -9.31
C ILE A 36 34.12 30.96 -10.30
N ASN A 37 34.68 32.05 -10.84
CA ASN A 37 35.76 31.96 -11.82
C ASN A 37 37.08 31.47 -11.25
N ALA A 38 37.42 31.84 -10.02
CA ALA A 38 38.61 31.33 -9.33
C ALA A 38 38.45 29.83 -9.02
N THR A 39 37.30 29.42 -8.47
CA THR A 39 36.96 28.02 -8.20
C THR A 39 37.01 27.18 -9.50
N ALA A 40 36.46 27.70 -10.59
CA ALA A 40 36.47 27.04 -11.91
C ALA A 40 37.92 26.78 -12.42
N ARG A 41 38.81 27.74 -12.27
CA ARG A 41 40.23 27.58 -12.65
C ARG A 41 40.94 26.53 -11.84
N VAL A 42 40.73 26.54 -10.51
CA VAL A 42 41.41 25.62 -9.61
C VAL A 42 40.93 24.18 -9.84
N LEU A 43 39.62 23.98 -10.05
CA LEU A 43 39.06 22.65 -10.25
C LEU A 43 39.08 22.18 -11.72
N GLY A 44 39.58 22.99 -12.66
CA GLY A 44 39.61 22.66 -14.09
C GLY A 44 38.22 22.44 -14.69
N LYS A 45 37.20 23.14 -14.16
CA LYS A 45 35.81 23.02 -14.57
C LYS A 45 35.32 24.35 -15.22
N ASP A 46 34.26 24.26 -15.98
CA ASP A 46 33.65 25.47 -16.51
C ASP A 46 32.87 26.25 -15.43
N ALA A 47 32.80 27.56 -15.55
CA ALA A 47 32.17 28.45 -14.57
C ALA A 47 30.63 28.18 -14.44
N SER A 48 29.99 27.68 -15.51
CA SER A 48 28.54 27.38 -15.48
C SER A 48 28.25 26.15 -14.62
N SER A 49 29.08 25.11 -14.70
CA SER A 49 29.02 23.93 -13.85
C SER A 49 29.23 24.25 -12.36
N ILE A 50 30.20 25.13 -12.05
CA ILE A 50 30.41 25.59 -10.65
C ILE A 50 29.19 26.38 -10.16
N SER A 51 28.68 27.31 -10.97
CA SER A 51 27.50 28.11 -10.63
C SER A 51 26.26 27.22 -10.39
N GLN A 52 26.08 26.21 -11.22
CA GLN A 52 24.95 25.27 -11.08
C GLN A 52 25.06 24.44 -9.79
N ALA A 53 26.25 23.92 -9.46
CA ALA A 53 26.47 23.17 -8.24
C ALA A 53 26.20 24.03 -7.00
N ILE A 54 26.70 25.25 -6.95
CA ILE A 54 26.47 26.19 -5.83
C ILE A 54 24.97 26.49 -5.69
N ARG A 55 24.26 26.77 -6.80
CA ARG A 55 22.81 27.00 -6.76
C ARG A 55 22.03 25.77 -6.28
N CYS A 56 22.47 24.57 -6.65
CA CYS A 56 21.84 23.34 -6.20
C CYS A 56 21.98 23.19 -4.67
N VAL A 57 23.17 23.39 -4.11
CA VAL A 57 23.40 23.34 -2.67
C VAL A 57 22.57 24.39 -1.93
N GLN A 58 22.52 25.64 -2.43
CA GLN A 58 21.68 26.69 -1.86
C GLN A 58 20.20 26.34 -1.88
N LYS A 59 19.70 25.79 -2.99
CA LYS A 59 18.32 25.35 -3.13
C LYS A 59 17.99 24.20 -2.15
N ASN A 60 18.91 23.28 -1.98
CA ASN A 60 18.74 22.18 -1.01
C ASN A 60 18.71 22.73 0.42
N ALA A 61 19.56 23.69 0.77
CA ALA A 61 19.57 24.36 2.05
C ALA A 61 18.26 25.12 2.32
N GLU A 62 17.79 25.90 1.34
CA GLU A 62 16.49 26.58 1.41
C GLU A 62 15.33 25.62 1.61
N ALA A 63 15.34 24.47 0.92
CA ALA A 63 14.36 23.39 1.11
C ALA A 63 14.46 22.74 2.51
N GLY A 64 15.65 22.72 3.11
CA GLY A 64 15.91 22.28 4.48
C GLY A 64 15.65 23.35 5.56
N GLY A 65 15.14 24.54 5.18
CA GLY A 65 14.83 25.62 6.11
C GLY A 65 16.02 26.52 6.48
N LEU A 66 17.16 26.39 5.79
CA LEU A 66 18.33 27.24 5.98
C LEU A 66 18.48 28.21 4.81
N SER A 67 18.38 29.50 5.08
CA SER A 67 18.72 30.56 4.14
C SER A 67 19.86 31.41 4.72
N GLN A 68 20.44 32.27 3.89
CA GLN A 68 21.56 33.11 4.27
C GLN A 68 21.22 34.11 5.41
N SER A 69 19.95 34.48 5.49
CA SER A 69 19.42 35.43 6.48
C SER A 69 18.68 34.79 7.65
N PHE A 70 18.35 33.51 7.57
CA PHE A 70 17.54 32.87 8.60
C PHE A 70 17.68 31.35 8.65
N ASP A 71 17.86 30.80 9.85
CA ASP A 71 17.88 29.35 10.12
C ASP A 71 16.58 28.94 10.79
N ALA A 72 15.67 28.35 9.99
CA ALA A 72 14.38 27.87 10.46
C ALA A 72 14.39 26.38 10.89
N ARG A 73 15.56 25.69 10.89
CA ARG A 73 15.65 24.26 11.21
C ARG A 73 15.11 23.96 12.62
N HIS A 74 15.28 24.88 13.55
CA HIS A 74 14.78 24.76 14.91
C HIS A 74 13.25 24.86 15.02
N LEU A 75 12.57 25.37 13.99
CA LEU A 75 11.11 25.47 13.94
C LEU A 75 10.46 24.23 13.31
N ILE A 76 11.27 23.35 12.72
CA ILE A 76 10.80 22.13 12.05
C ILE A 76 11.08 20.96 12.99
N PRO A 77 10.06 20.32 13.60
CA PRO A 77 10.29 19.13 14.42
C PRO A 77 11.02 18.06 13.59
N SER A 78 11.97 17.35 14.20
CA SER A 78 12.80 16.32 13.55
C SER A 78 12.00 15.16 12.94
N THR A 79 10.74 15.04 13.34
CA THR A 79 9.77 14.02 12.88
C THR A 79 8.83 14.50 11.77
N GLU A 80 8.83 15.80 11.42
CA GLU A 80 7.96 16.35 10.37
C GLU A 80 8.72 16.50 9.05
N SER A 81 8.34 15.72 8.05
CA SER A 81 8.58 16.06 6.64
C SER A 81 7.46 16.99 6.19
N VAL A 82 7.77 18.27 5.99
CA VAL A 82 6.75 19.29 5.70
C VAL A 82 6.20 19.14 4.29
N LEU A 83 5.02 18.57 4.17
CA LEU A 83 4.17 18.62 2.98
C LEU A 83 3.56 20.02 2.86
N GLY A 84 4.27 20.94 2.17
CA GLY A 84 3.66 22.20 1.73
C GLY A 84 3.22 23.16 2.83
N ARG A 85 3.91 23.25 3.95
CA ARG A 85 3.69 24.31 4.94
C ARG A 85 4.17 25.66 4.41
N SER A 86 3.34 26.69 4.50
CA SER A 86 3.75 28.08 4.37
C SER A 86 3.93 28.68 5.75
N ILE A 87 5.15 28.99 6.14
CA ILE A 87 5.43 29.67 7.41
C ILE A 87 5.75 31.12 7.08
N LEU A 88 4.97 32.05 7.60
CA LEU A 88 5.30 33.45 7.61
C LEU A 88 6.12 33.73 8.87
N THR A 89 7.37 34.08 8.69
CA THR A 89 8.27 34.45 9.79
C THR A 89 8.97 35.78 9.46
N LYS A 90 9.68 36.32 10.42
CA LYS A 90 10.54 37.50 10.22
C LYS A 90 11.98 37.10 10.29
N ASP A 91 12.84 37.73 9.45
CA ASP A 91 14.28 37.63 9.58
C ASP A 91 14.81 38.49 10.74
N ASP A 92 16.10 38.43 10.97
CA ASP A 92 16.77 39.20 12.05
C ASP A 92 16.68 40.74 11.82
N ASP A 93 16.39 41.16 10.59
CA ASP A 93 16.16 42.55 10.19
C ASP A 93 14.67 42.95 10.23
N GLY A 94 13.78 42.05 10.66
CA GLY A 94 12.35 42.28 10.81
C GLY A 94 11.53 42.15 9.52
N ASN A 95 12.12 41.71 8.41
CA ASN A 95 11.43 41.49 7.14
C ASN A 95 10.62 40.19 7.18
N SER A 96 9.44 40.20 6.57
CA SER A 96 8.61 39.01 6.46
C SER A 96 9.15 38.01 5.44
N ILE A 97 9.43 36.77 5.88
CA ILE A 97 9.87 35.68 5.04
C ILE A 97 8.77 34.63 4.91
N TRP A 98 8.47 34.23 3.68
CA TRP A 98 7.59 33.09 3.40
C TRP A 98 8.43 31.85 3.05
N LEU A 99 8.46 30.89 3.97
CA LEU A 99 9.06 29.58 3.73
C LEU A 99 8.00 28.65 3.16
N LYS A 100 8.20 28.20 1.93
CA LYS A 100 7.42 27.11 1.32
C LYS A 100 8.26 25.85 1.32
N THR A 101 7.86 24.86 2.08
CA THR A 101 8.50 23.55 2.09
C THR A 101 7.72 22.57 1.23
N LYS A 102 8.41 21.77 0.43
CA LYS A 102 7.86 20.64 -0.32
C LYS A 102 8.35 19.35 0.32
N ALA A 103 7.47 18.33 0.36
CA ALA A 103 7.89 17.00 0.78
C ALA A 103 9.06 16.51 -0.07
N ASN A 104 10.07 15.97 0.57
CA ASN A 104 11.12 15.23 -0.12
C ASN A 104 10.64 13.79 -0.32
N VAL A 105 10.00 13.53 -1.46
CA VAL A 105 9.42 12.23 -1.81
C VAL A 105 10.51 11.13 -1.81
N GLU A 106 11.71 11.45 -2.28
CA GLU A 106 12.82 10.48 -2.31
C GLU A 106 13.25 10.07 -0.89
N LYS A 107 13.33 11.03 0.03
CA LYS A 107 13.66 10.77 1.43
C LYS A 107 12.56 9.91 2.09
N GLN A 108 11.29 10.23 1.86
CA GLN A 108 10.17 9.43 2.38
C GLN A 108 10.19 8.00 1.84
N GLN A 109 10.47 7.82 0.56
CA GLN A 109 10.61 6.49 -0.04
C GLN A 109 11.78 5.71 0.55
N GLN A 110 12.91 6.37 0.81
CA GLN A 110 14.07 5.73 1.42
C GLN A 110 13.80 5.37 2.89
N GLU A 111 13.16 6.23 3.66
CA GLU A 111 12.76 5.96 5.05
C GLU A 111 11.76 4.79 5.10
N PHE A 112 10.77 4.78 4.21
CA PHE A 112 9.82 3.67 4.10
C PHE A 112 10.53 2.36 3.73
N LYS A 113 11.46 2.38 2.78
CA LYS A 113 12.27 1.21 2.42
C LYS A 113 13.07 0.70 3.61
N THR A 114 13.76 1.59 4.32
CA THR A 114 14.53 1.24 5.51
C THR A 114 13.66 0.62 6.60
N TYR A 115 12.46 1.16 6.80
CA TYR A 115 11.47 0.61 7.72
C TYR A 115 11.05 -0.81 7.32
N ILE A 116 10.72 -1.05 6.07
CA ILE A 116 10.38 -2.39 5.56
C ILE A 116 11.56 -3.35 5.72
N ASP A 117 12.77 -2.94 5.37
CA ASP A 117 13.97 -3.76 5.51
C ASP A 117 14.21 -4.14 7.00
N SER A 118 13.98 -3.23 7.94
CA SER A 118 14.07 -3.51 9.38
C SER A 118 13.00 -4.49 9.87
N LEU A 119 11.76 -4.33 9.42
CA LEU A 119 10.65 -5.23 9.78
C LEU A 119 10.88 -6.67 9.28
N THR A 120 11.54 -6.82 8.14
CA THR A 120 11.73 -8.14 7.51
C THR A 120 13.03 -8.81 7.90
N ALA A 121 14.02 -8.08 8.44
CA ALA A 121 15.35 -8.59 8.75
C ALA A 121 15.37 -9.72 9.79
N GLU A 122 14.48 -9.67 10.77
CA GLU A 122 14.39 -10.63 11.87
C GLU A 122 13.33 -11.72 11.66
N ILE A 123 12.63 -11.71 10.51
CA ILE A 123 11.61 -12.70 10.23
C ILE A 123 12.26 -14.05 9.94
N GLU A 124 12.08 -14.99 10.85
CA GLU A 124 12.47 -16.38 10.60
C GLU A 124 11.55 -17.02 9.55
N PRO A 125 12.13 -17.58 8.48
CA PRO A 125 11.34 -18.25 7.45
C PRO A 125 10.56 -19.43 8.02
N MET A 126 9.33 -19.57 7.56
CA MET A 126 8.45 -20.67 7.95
C MET A 126 9.15 -22.04 7.82
N LYS A 127 9.02 -22.87 8.84
CA LYS A 127 9.40 -24.28 8.76
C LYS A 127 8.58 -24.98 7.67
N ARG A 128 9.24 -25.85 6.89
CA ARG A 128 8.62 -26.51 5.75
C ARG A 128 7.42 -27.35 6.17
N VAL A 129 6.25 -27.05 5.61
CA VAL A 129 5.03 -27.86 5.78
C VAL A 129 5.03 -28.94 4.71
N ALA A 130 4.73 -30.17 5.09
CA ALA A 130 4.59 -31.28 4.15
C ALA A 130 3.44 -31.00 3.16
N ALA A 131 3.63 -31.40 1.90
CA ALA A 131 2.55 -31.31 0.93
C ALA A 131 1.41 -32.27 1.30
N PRO A 132 0.14 -31.91 1.04
CA PRO A 132 -0.98 -32.80 1.26
C PRO A 132 -0.81 -34.08 0.43
N LYS A 133 -1.16 -35.21 1.03
CA LYS A 133 -1.14 -36.52 0.36
C LYS A 133 -2.34 -36.67 -0.58
N GLY A 134 -2.21 -37.55 -1.55
CA GLY A 134 -3.26 -37.88 -2.50
C GLY A 134 -3.26 -37.01 -3.78
N ASP A 135 -4.10 -37.44 -4.71
CA ASP A 135 -4.25 -36.73 -5.97
C ASP A 135 -5.11 -35.49 -5.79
N LYS A 136 -4.67 -34.41 -6.45
CA LYS A 136 -5.36 -33.14 -6.52
C LYS A 136 -5.77 -32.87 -7.95
N ASP A 137 -6.95 -32.27 -8.11
CA ASP A 137 -7.48 -31.95 -9.40
C ASP A 137 -6.72 -30.74 -9.99
N LYS A 138 -6.00 -30.99 -11.10
CA LYS A 138 -5.23 -29.99 -11.84
C LYS A 138 -6.08 -29.17 -12.80
N ASP A 139 -7.29 -29.65 -13.07
CA ASP A 139 -8.26 -28.98 -13.95
C ASP A 139 -9.19 -28.03 -13.17
N LEU A 140 -8.92 -27.88 -11.85
CA LEU A 140 -9.57 -26.91 -10.97
C LEU A 140 -8.55 -25.93 -10.38
N LEU A 141 -8.93 -24.65 -10.36
CA LEU A 141 -8.28 -23.57 -9.63
C LEU A 141 -9.24 -23.00 -8.62
N SER A 142 -8.92 -23.04 -7.33
CA SER A 142 -9.69 -22.35 -6.30
C SER A 142 -9.10 -20.97 -6.01
N ALA A 143 -9.93 -19.99 -5.64
CA ALA A 143 -9.51 -18.68 -5.19
C ALA A 143 -10.36 -18.21 -4.01
N ILE A 144 -9.71 -17.84 -2.91
CA ILE A 144 -10.35 -17.17 -1.78
C ILE A 144 -10.12 -15.67 -1.93
N PHE A 145 -11.21 -14.91 -1.93
CA PHE A 145 -11.21 -13.46 -2.03
C PHE A 145 -11.53 -12.85 -0.67
N ILE A 146 -10.62 -12.02 -0.17
CA ILE A 146 -10.77 -11.20 1.02
C ILE A 146 -11.13 -9.80 0.51
N GLY A 147 -12.36 -9.35 0.77
CA GLY A 147 -12.78 -7.98 0.52
C GLY A 147 -12.48 -7.11 1.73
N ASP A 148 -11.99 -5.92 1.50
CA ASP A 148 -11.89 -4.79 2.45
C ASP A 148 -11.88 -5.21 3.93
N ALA A 149 -10.79 -5.87 4.38
CA ALA A 149 -10.71 -6.45 5.72
C ALA A 149 -10.60 -5.41 6.83
N HIS A 150 -10.05 -4.23 6.50
CA HIS A 150 -9.90 -3.08 7.40
C HIS A 150 -9.38 -3.45 8.80
N ILE A 151 -8.38 -4.31 8.90
CA ILE A 151 -7.74 -4.62 10.19
C ILE A 151 -7.25 -3.31 10.81
N GLY A 152 -7.60 -3.07 12.07
CA GLY A 152 -7.32 -1.81 12.76
C GLY A 152 -8.50 -0.83 12.80
N MET A 153 -9.61 -1.13 12.12
CA MET A 153 -10.81 -0.32 12.21
C MET A 153 -11.50 -0.51 13.57
N TYR A 154 -12.00 0.58 14.12
CA TYR A 154 -12.86 0.56 15.30
C TYR A 154 -14.32 0.82 14.91
N ALA A 155 -15.24 0.00 15.42
CA ALA A 155 -16.67 0.26 15.37
C ALA A 155 -17.33 -0.11 16.69
N TYR A 156 -18.27 0.74 17.15
CA TYR A 156 -19.00 0.57 18.37
C TYR A 156 -20.49 0.34 18.07
N ALA A 157 -20.99 -0.84 18.44
CA ALA A 157 -22.32 -1.31 18.08
C ALA A 157 -23.48 -0.34 18.43
N PRO A 158 -23.52 0.28 19.63
CA PRO A 158 -24.57 1.25 19.98
C PRO A 158 -24.60 2.48 19.06
N GLU A 159 -23.45 2.91 18.54
CA GLU A 159 -23.34 4.05 17.63
C GLU A 159 -23.71 3.67 16.19
N THR A 160 -23.16 2.57 15.71
CA THR A 160 -23.33 2.16 14.31
C THR A 160 -24.62 1.42 14.04
N LYS A 161 -25.30 0.89 15.08
CA LYS A 161 -26.45 -0.02 14.97
C LYS A 161 -26.10 -1.33 14.21
N HIS A 162 -24.83 -1.74 14.29
CA HIS A 162 -24.31 -2.98 13.74
C HIS A 162 -23.60 -3.79 14.84
N SER A 163 -22.43 -4.31 14.60
CA SER A 163 -21.62 -5.03 15.59
C SER A 163 -20.40 -4.23 16.00
N ASP A 164 -19.86 -4.50 17.19
CA ASP A 164 -18.52 -4.06 17.54
C ASP A 164 -17.51 -4.64 16.57
N PHE A 165 -16.44 -3.89 16.33
CA PHE A 165 -15.33 -4.33 15.50
C PHE A 165 -14.02 -3.70 15.98
N ASP A 166 -12.99 -4.55 16.06
CA ASP A 166 -11.62 -4.21 16.39
C ASP A 166 -10.65 -5.20 15.72
N SER A 167 -9.37 -5.03 15.94
CA SER A 167 -8.33 -5.87 15.33
C SER A 167 -8.41 -7.34 15.78
N ASP A 168 -8.81 -7.62 17.01
CA ASP A 168 -8.93 -8.99 17.51
C ASP A 168 -10.15 -9.69 16.91
N ILE A 169 -11.28 -8.99 16.81
CA ILE A 169 -12.50 -9.47 16.12
C ILE A 169 -12.22 -9.71 14.64
N ALA A 170 -11.52 -8.76 13.97
CA ALA A 170 -11.12 -8.91 12.58
C ALA A 170 -10.25 -10.15 12.36
N SER A 171 -9.24 -10.34 13.22
CA SER A 171 -8.32 -11.49 13.14
C SER A 171 -9.05 -12.81 13.36
N ALA A 172 -9.93 -12.89 14.36
CA ALA A 172 -10.72 -14.08 14.64
C ALA A 172 -11.67 -14.41 13.49
N GLY A 173 -12.43 -13.42 13.00
CA GLY A 173 -13.37 -13.60 11.89
C GLY A 173 -12.70 -14.03 10.59
N LEU A 174 -11.54 -13.42 10.25
CA LEU A 174 -10.76 -13.82 9.08
C LEU A 174 -10.28 -15.28 9.18
N ARG A 175 -9.77 -15.71 10.34
CA ARG A 175 -9.30 -17.08 10.57
C ARG A 175 -10.44 -18.08 10.46
N GLU A 176 -11.57 -17.80 11.07
CA GLU A 176 -12.76 -18.62 10.99
C GLU A 176 -13.29 -18.76 9.57
N ALA A 177 -13.43 -17.65 8.85
CA ALA A 177 -13.87 -17.64 7.46
C ALA A 177 -12.92 -18.45 6.56
N ILE A 178 -11.61 -18.26 6.72
CA ILE A 178 -10.58 -19.00 5.96
C ILE A 178 -10.70 -20.50 6.22
N ASP A 179 -10.81 -20.93 7.49
CA ASP A 179 -10.92 -22.34 7.83
C ASP A 179 -12.19 -22.97 7.28
N ASN A 180 -13.33 -22.29 7.39
CA ASN A 180 -14.60 -22.75 6.84
C ASN A 180 -14.54 -22.91 5.30
N LEU A 181 -14.00 -21.93 4.62
CA LEU A 181 -13.88 -21.96 3.15
C LEU A 181 -12.88 -23.04 2.71
N ILE A 182 -11.77 -23.23 3.42
CA ILE A 182 -10.80 -24.31 3.12
C ILE A 182 -11.41 -25.69 3.29
N GLU A 183 -12.20 -25.92 4.35
CA GLU A 183 -12.85 -27.19 4.61
C GLU A 183 -13.82 -27.58 3.48
N ARG A 184 -14.59 -26.61 3.02
CA ARG A 184 -15.59 -26.77 1.95
C ARG A 184 -15.02 -26.71 0.54
N ALA A 185 -13.75 -26.29 0.38
CA ALA A 185 -13.13 -26.10 -0.93
C ALA A 185 -13.05 -27.38 -1.75
N PRO A 186 -13.33 -27.35 -3.05
CA PRO A 186 -13.06 -28.45 -3.97
C PRO A 186 -11.59 -28.92 -3.91
N ASN A 187 -11.35 -30.15 -4.37
CA ASN A 187 -10.04 -30.78 -4.26
C ASN A 187 -9.02 -30.29 -5.33
N SER A 188 -8.98 -28.99 -5.60
CA SER A 188 -8.03 -28.39 -6.56
C SER A 188 -6.58 -28.53 -6.10
N GLU A 189 -5.66 -28.58 -7.06
CA GLU A 189 -4.22 -28.62 -6.79
C GLU A 189 -3.70 -27.26 -6.32
N THR A 190 -4.16 -26.20 -6.96
CA THR A 190 -3.73 -24.82 -6.72
C THR A 190 -4.86 -23.98 -6.11
N VAL A 191 -4.48 -23.11 -5.19
CA VAL A 191 -5.37 -22.09 -4.64
C VAL A 191 -4.72 -20.71 -4.73
N MET A 192 -5.51 -19.69 -5.01
CA MET A 192 -5.14 -18.29 -4.87
C MET A 192 -5.73 -17.75 -3.55
N LEU A 193 -4.96 -16.98 -2.81
CA LEU A 193 -5.41 -16.09 -1.74
C LEU A 193 -5.31 -14.67 -2.26
N VAL A 194 -6.43 -13.99 -2.37
CA VAL A 194 -6.54 -12.68 -3.02
C VAL A 194 -7.13 -11.69 -2.04
N ASP A 195 -6.30 -10.81 -1.53
CA ASP A 195 -6.73 -9.56 -0.91
C ASP A 195 -7.00 -8.54 -2.02
N VAL A 196 -8.22 -8.02 -2.11
CA VAL A 196 -8.62 -7.06 -3.15
C VAL A 196 -8.33 -5.60 -2.75
N GLY A 197 -7.60 -5.38 -1.66
CA GLY A 197 -7.21 -4.07 -1.14
C GLY A 197 -7.92 -3.72 0.15
N ASP A 198 -7.45 -2.66 0.78
CA ASP A 198 -7.91 -2.17 2.09
C ASP A 198 -7.87 -3.25 3.19
N PHE A 199 -6.79 -4.07 3.15
CA PHE A 199 -6.53 -5.08 4.17
C PHE A 199 -6.30 -4.48 5.55
N MET A 200 -5.64 -3.31 5.63
CA MET A 200 -5.49 -2.50 6.83
C MET A 200 -6.28 -1.20 6.70
N HIS A 201 -6.83 -0.71 7.81
CA HIS A 201 -7.70 0.46 7.82
C HIS A 201 -6.96 1.79 7.65
N ALA A 202 -5.73 1.90 8.14
CA ALA A 202 -4.88 3.08 8.04
C ALA A 202 -3.61 2.82 7.22
N ASN A 203 -3.11 3.86 6.53
CA ASN A 203 -1.88 3.76 5.73
C ASN A 203 -0.60 3.88 6.57
N SER A 204 -0.67 4.56 7.70
CA SER A 204 0.47 4.85 8.56
C SER A 204 0.06 5.12 10.00
N SER A 205 1.04 5.31 10.88
CA SER A 205 0.85 5.69 12.29
C SER A 205 0.14 7.04 12.50
N LEU A 206 -0.16 7.78 11.45
CA LEU A 206 -0.94 9.01 11.51
C LEU A 206 -2.45 8.75 11.54
N ASN A 207 -2.90 7.50 11.48
CA ASN A 207 -4.30 7.08 11.45
C ASN A 207 -5.09 7.78 10.35
N LYS A 208 -4.50 7.79 9.15
CA LYS A 208 -5.10 8.43 7.96
C LYS A 208 -5.03 7.49 6.77
N THR A 209 -5.97 7.69 5.85
CA THR A 209 -5.86 7.15 4.49
C THR A 209 -4.74 7.87 3.72
N LEU A 210 -4.37 7.36 2.55
CA LEU A 210 -3.41 8.06 1.67
C LEU A 210 -3.89 9.47 1.28
N ALA A 211 -5.19 9.68 1.13
CA ALA A 211 -5.78 10.99 0.81
C ALA A 211 -5.76 11.97 1.99
N GLY A 212 -5.38 11.52 3.20
CA GLY A 212 -5.31 12.33 4.40
C GLY A 212 -6.62 12.36 5.22
N THR A 213 -7.58 11.51 4.88
CA THR A 213 -8.81 11.34 5.68
C THR A 213 -8.48 10.66 7.00
N ASP A 214 -8.92 11.24 8.11
CA ASP A 214 -8.81 10.63 9.43
C ASP A 214 -9.70 9.39 9.51
N VAL A 215 -9.22 8.34 10.19
CA VAL A 215 -9.95 7.08 10.37
C VAL A 215 -9.92 6.66 11.84
N ASP A 216 -11.02 6.06 12.28
CA ASP A 216 -11.14 5.54 13.65
C ASP A 216 -10.41 4.20 13.75
N VAL A 217 -9.42 4.13 14.64
CA VAL A 217 -8.60 2.93 14.85
C VAL A 217 -8.70 2.44 16.29
N ASP A 218 -8.64 1.13 16.47
CA ASP A 218 -8.73 0.48 17.77
C ASP A 218 -7.39 0.44 18.52
N THR A 219 -6.26 0.43 17.78
CA THR A 219 -4.94 0.26 18.38
C THR A 219 -3.84 0.93 17.53
N ARG A 220 -2.60 0.81 17.98
CA ARG A 220 -1.43 1.40 17.33
C ARG A 220 -1.10 0.69 16.01
N TYR A 221 -0.64 1.45 15.04
CA TYR A 221 -0.31 1.00 13.70
C TYR A 221 0.63 -0.23 13.67
N ASP A 222 1.67 -0.24 14.50
CA ASP A 222 2.62 -1.36 14.56
C ASP A 222 1.94 -2.67 14.98
N ARG A 223 0.99 -2.59 15.92
CA ARG A 223 0.20 -3.74 16.34
C ARG A 223 -0.74 -4.21 15.23
N VAL A 224 -1.39 -3.29 14.52
CA VAL A 224 -2.24 -3.60 13.37
C VAL A 224 -1.43 -4.30 12.28
N LEU A 225 -0.24 -3.79 11.96
CA LEU A 225 0.65 -4.39 10.96
C LEU A 225 1.11 -5.80 11.37
N GLN A 226 1.40 -6.01 12.66
CA GLN A 226 1.74 -7.33 13.19
C GLN A 226 0.56 -8.30 13.01
N ILE A 227 -0.66 -7.90 13.40
CA ILE A 227 -1.88 -8.72 13.25
C ILE A 227 -2.12 -9.05 11.77
N ALA A 228 -2.00 -8.08 10.89
CA ALA A 228 -2.13 -8.28 9.44
C ALA A 228 -1.14 -9.33 8.91
N GLY A 229 0.12 -9.25 9.34
CA GLY A 229 1.15 -10.27 9.03
C GLY A 229 0.80 -11.65 9.58
N GLU A 230 0.36 -11.74 10.84
CA GLU A 230 -0.04 -12.99 11.49
C GLU A 230 -1.25 -13.66 10.81
N VAL A 231 -2.24 -12.87 10.38
CA VAL A 231 -3.40 -13.37 9.63
C VAL A 231 -2.98 -13.93 8.28
N MET A 232 -2.13 -13.24 7.53
CA MET A 232 -1.61 -13.74 6.26
C MET A 232 -0.78 -15.02 6.44
N GLN A 233 0.07 -15.07 7.47
CA GLN A 233 0.84 -16.28 7.79
C GLN A 233 -0.07 -17.45 8.13
N TYR A 234 -1.09 -17.21 8.95
CA TYR A 234 -2.10 -18.22 9.30
C TYR A 234 -2.80 -18.74 8.04
N ALA A 235 -3.39 -17.85 7.24
CA ALA A 235 -4.14 -18.19 6.05
C ALA A 235 -3.32 -19.07 5.09
N ILE A 236 -2.11 -18.64 4.75
CA ILE A 236 -1.24 -19.36 3.81
C ILE A 236 -0.81 -20.71 4.40
N THR A 237 -0.55 -20.78 5.71
CA THR A 237 -0.20 -22.03 6.38
C THR A 237 -1.36 -23.05 6.33
N ARG A 238 -2.58 -22.61 6.56
CA ARG A 238 -3.79 -23.43 6.43
C ARG A 238 -3.99 -23.91 4.99
N LEU A 239 -3.80 -23.00 4.01
CA LEU A 239 -3.89 -23.35 2.59
C LEU A 239 -2.82 -24.38 2.17
N LEU A 240 -1.58 -24.27 2.66
CA LEU A 240 -0.52 -25.24 2.39
C LEU A 240 -0.82 -26.63 2.93
N ALA A 241 -1.60 -26.74 4.01
CA ALA A 241 -2.03 -28.04 4.51
C ALA A 241 -3.06 -28.73 3.59
N ARG A 242 -3.81 -27.97 2.80
CA ARG A 242 -4.92 -28.46 1.95
C ARG A 242 -4.56 -28.54 0.46
N PHE A 243 -3.73 -27.60 -0.06
CA PHE A 243 -3.40 -27.45 -1.49
C PHE A 243 -1.91 -27.67 -1.73
N LYS A 244 -1.53 -28.11 -2.95
CA LYS A 244 -0.13 -28.31 -3.30
C LYS A 244 0.59 -26.98 -3.61
N ARG A 245 -0.12 -25.99 -4.17
CA ARG A 245 0.42 -24.67 -4.52
C ARG A 245 -0.51 -23.55 -4.04
N VAL A 246 0.09 -22.51 -3.50
CA VAL A 246 -0.60 -21.30 -3.03
C VAL A 246 -0.04 -20.09 -3.76
N VAL A 247 -0.89 -19.32 -4.41
CA VAL A 247 -0.56 -18.04 -5.04
C VAL A 247 -1.21 -16.93 -4.21
N VAL A 248 -0.44 -15.91 -3.85
CA VAL A 248 -0.90 -14.83 -2.98
C VAL A 248 -0.86 -13.50 -3.72
N ILE A 249 -1.97 -12.79 -3.72
CA ILE A 249 -2.12 -11.44 -4.26
C ILE A 249 -2.56 -10.53 -3.13
N ILE A 250 -1.81 -9.46 -2.89
CA ILE A 250 -2.15 -8.40 -1.93
C ILE A 250 -2.24 -7.11 -2.73
N ALA A 251 -3.46 -6.65 -2.98
CA ALA A 251 -3.72 -5.45 -3.75
C ALA A 251 -3.61 -4.19 -2.87
N LYS A 252 -3.30 -3.07 -3.50
CA LYS A 252 -3.35 -1.76 -2.87
C LYS A 252 -4.78 -1.25 -2.86
N GLY A 253 -5.24 -0.79 -1.70
CA GLY A 253 -6.47 -0.03 -1.59
C GLY A 253 -6.22 1.48 -1.46
N ASN A 254 -7.26 2.26 -1.25
CA ASN A 254 -7.16 3.70 -0.99
C ASN A 254 -6.83 4.01 0.47
N HIS A 255 -7.17 3.13 1.40
CA HIS A 255 -6.82 3.26 2.80
C HIS A 255 -5.34 2.96 3.06
N ASN A 256 -4.78 1.92 2.44
CA ASN A 256 -3.53 1.31 2.87
C ASN A 256 -2.50 1.01 1.76
N PRO A 257 -2.28 1.84 0.74
CA PRO A 257 -1.41 1.46 -0.37
C PRO A 257 0.05 1.19 0.04
N ASP A 258 0.58 1.87 1.04
CA ASP A 258 1.94 1.64 1.55
C ASP A 258 1.96 0.46 2.53
N ALA A 259 0.94 0.37 3.41
CA ALA A 259 0.80 -0.77 4.32
C ALA A 259 0.61 -2.10 3.56
N ALA A 260 -0.10 -2.10 2.42
CA ALA A 260 -0.21 -3.27 1.56
C ALA A 260 1.16 -3.75 1.06
N ILE A 261 2.08 -2.83 0.73
CA ILE A 261 3.47 -3.19 0.39
C ILE A 261 4.17 -3.82 1.60
N ALA A 262 4.00 -3.26 2.80
CA ALA A 262 4.59 -3.80 4.02
C ALA A 262 4.11 -5.23 4.28
N VAL A 263 2.80 -5.47 4.26
CA VAL A 263 2.20 -6.81 4.42
C VAL A 263 2.70 -7.78 3.36
N GLN A 264 2.82 -7.34 2.10
CA GLN A 264 3.36 -8.15 1.01
C GLN A 264 4.83 -8.57 1.28
N GLN A 265 5.68 -7.64 1.72
CA GLN A 265 7.10 -7.94 2.00
C GLN A 265 7.25 -8.83 3.24
N ILE A 266 6.49 -8.62 4.31
CA ILE A 266 6.44 -9.49 5.49
C ILE A 266 6.03 -10.91 5.08
N THR A 267 4.96 -11.05 4.31
CA THR A 267 4.47 -12.34 3.80
C THR A 267 5.55 -13.03 2.96
N LYS A 268 6.18 -12.30 2.08
CA LYS A 268 7.26 -12.82 1.22
C LYS A 268 8.48 -13.24 2.03
N ALA A 269 8.90 -12.45 3.02
CA ALA A 269 10.03 -12.77 3.90
C ALA A 269 9.77 -14.07 4.69
N TYR A 270 8.55 -14.27 5.17
CA TYR A 270 8.17 -15.46 5.91
C TYR A 270 8.14 -16.73 5.03
N PHE A 271 7.66 -16.63 3.77
CA PHE A 271 7.50 -17.78 2.88
C PHE A 271 8.58 -17.95 1.82
N HIS A 272 9.63 -17.13 1.77
CA HIS A 272 10.61 -17.11 0.67
C HIS A 272 11.34 -18.46 0.44
N LYS A 273 11.46 -19.30 1.46
CA LYS A 273 12.06 -20.63 1.36
C LYS A 273 11.06 -21.76 1.00
N ASN A 274 9.78 -21.42 0.86
CA ASN A 274 8.76 -22.41 0.52
C ASN A 274 8.41 -22.36 -0.97
N PRO A 275 8.86 -23.32 -1.79
CA PRO A 275 8.64 -23.31 -3.24
C PRO A 275 7.17 -23.50 -3.65
N ARG A 276 6.30 -23.84 -2.70
CA ARG A 276 4.86 -24.01 -2.92
C ARG A 276 4.08 -22.71 -2.78
N VAL A 277 4.72 -21.63 -2.30
CA VAL A 277 4.11 -20.32 -2.12
C VAL A 277 4.70 -19.34 -3.12
N GLU A 278 3.84 -18.71 -3.88
CA GLU A 278 4.21 -17.63 -4.79
C GLU A 278 3.46 -16.35 -4.37
N VAL A 279 4.21 -15.38 -3.86
CA VAL A 279 3.66 -14.05 -3.55
C VAL A 279 3.92 -13.13 -4.73
N LEU A 280 2.87 -12.54 -5.28
CA LEU A 280 2.96 -11.67 -6.45
C LEU A 280 3.89 -10.47 -6.16
N LYS A 281 4.82 -10.19 -7.08
CA LYS A 281 5.93 -9.23 -6.84
C LYS A 281 5.63 -7.80 -7.29
N THR A 282 4.52 -7.58 -7.97
CA THR A 282 4.20 -6.27 -8.51
C THR A 282 3.63 -5.33 -7.45
N SER A 283 4.11 -4.09 -7.46
CA SER A 283 3.60 -3.00 -6.63
C SER A 283 2.59 -2.10 -7.38
N GLY A 284 2.11 -2.55 -8.53
CA GLY A 284 1.09 -1.86 -9.32
C GLY A 284 -0.29 -1.88 -8.67
N TYR A 285 -1.25 -1.22 -9.32
CA TYR A 285 -2.66 -1.23 -8.90
C TYR A 285 -3.49 -2.28 -9.64
N PHE A 286 -2.95 -2.84 -10.72
CA PHE A 286 -3.62 -3.87 -11.52
C PHE A 286 -2.75 -5.12 -11.51
N HIS A 287 -3.36 -6.25 -11.14
CA HIS A 287 -2.71 -7.54 -11.08
C HIS A 287 -3.44 -8.50 -12.02
N TYR A 288 -2.70 -9.37 -12.67
CA TYR A 288 -3.28 -10.31 -13.63
C TYR A 288 -2.77 -11.71 -13.38
N VAL A 289 -3.68 -12.67 -13.42
CA VAL A 289 -3.38 -14.11 -13.41
C VAL A 289 -4.00 -14.73 -14.64
N GLU A 290 -3.16 -15.32 -15.47
CA GLU A 290 -3.61 -16.17 -16.55
C GLU A 290 -3.54 -17.63 -16.11
N TRP A 291 -4.64 -18.33 -16.22
CA TRP A 291 -4.71 -19.75 -15.96
C TRP A 291 -5.58 -20.45 -17.01
N ASN A 292 -4.94 -21.15 -17.95
CA ASN A 292 -5.58 -21.83 -19.08
C ASN A 292 -6.52 -20.90 -19.86
N LYS A 293 -7.85 -21.12 -19.79
CA LYS A 293 -8.85 -20.29 -20.47
C LYS A 293 -9.33 -19.08 -19.64
N TRP A 294 -8.73 -18.88 -18.49
CA TRP A 294 -9.08 -17.78 -17.59
C TRP A 294 -8.02 -16.67 -17.58
N LEU A 295 -8.51 -15.43 -17.61
CA LEU A 295 -7.73 -14.23 -17.27
C LEU A 295 -8.43 -13.52 -16.13
N ILE A 296 -7.78 -13.52 -14.97
CA ILE A 296 -8.30 -12.95 -13.72
C ILE A 296 -7.53 -11.69 -13.41
N GLY A 297 -8.23 -10.56 -13.39
CA GLY A 297 -7.71 -9.27 -12.97
C GLY A 297 -8.06 -9.01 -11.50
N VAL A 298 -7.17 -8.35 -10.77
CA VAL A 298 -7.40 -7.89 -9.39
C VAL A 298 -7.05 -6.41 -9.30
N ASN A 299 -7.96 -5.62 -8.76
CA ASN A 299 -7.82 -4.18 -8.54
C ASN A 299 -8.78 -3.79 -7.41
N HIS A 300 -8.44 -2.81 -6.59
CA HIS A 300 -9.30 -2.43 -5.47
C HIS A 300 -10.66 -1.84 -5.92
N GLY A 301 -10.70 -1.06 -6.99
CA GLY A 301 -11.96 -0.53 -7.54
C GLY A 301 -12.19 0.96 -7.26
N ASP A 302 -11.34 1.61 -6.49
CA ASP A 302 -11.43 3.03 -6.09
C ASP A 302 -11.17 4.02 -7.23
N LYS A 303 -10.34 3.66 -8.21
CA LYS A 303 -9.84 4.59 -9.24
C LYS A 303 -10.52 4.45 -10.61
N VAL A 304 -11.05 3.27 -10.91
CA VAL A 304 -11.51 2.94 -12.27
C VAL A 304 -12.91 2.36 -12.24
N LYS A 305 -13.83 2.98 -12.99
CA LYS A 305 -15.20 2.47 -13.14
C LYS A 305 -15.20 1.07 -13.77
N PRO A 306 -16.09 0.15 -13.34
CA PRO A 306 -16.13 -1.23 -13.82
C PRO A 306 -16.12 -1.38 -15.34
N GLN A 307 -16.89 -0.54 -16.06
CA GLN A 307 -16.98 -0.57 -17.52
C GLN A 307 -15.63 -0.33 -18.22
N ARG A 308 -14.75 0.47 -17.58
CA ARG A 308 -13.41 0.75 -18.12
C ARG A 308 -12.42 -0.37 -17.84
N LEU A 309 -12.64 -1.18 -16.79
CA LEU A 309 -11.74 -2.29 -16.44
C LEU A 309 -11.61 -3.32 -17.56
N VAL A 310 -12.66 -3.54 -18.36
CA VAL A 310 -12.61 -4.41 -19.55
C VAL A 310 -11.53 -3.94 -20.52
N ASN A 311 -11.54 -2.65 -20.86
CA ASN A 311 -10.57 -2.06 -21.78
C ASN A 311 -9.15 -2.03 -21.19
N VAL A 312 -9.03 -1.85 -19.86
CA VAL A 312 -7.74 -1.91 -19.16
C VAL A 312 -7.14 -3.30 -19.32
N MET A 313 -7.89 -4.37 -19.06
CA MET A 313 -7.40 -5.75 -19.19
C MET A 313 -7.01 -6.08 -20.64
N ALA A 314 -7.84 -5.70 -21.61
CA ALA A 314 -7.54 -5.96 -23.02
C ALA A 314 -6.30 -5.19 -23.52
N ARG A 315 -6.09 -3.96 -23.05
CA ARG A 315 -4.92 -3.14 -23.38
C ARG A 315 -3.65 -3.67 -22.73
N ASP A 316 -3.72 -4.01 -21.43
CA ASP A 316 -2.55 -4.36 -20.65
C ASP A 316 -2.10 -5.81 -20.93
N MET A 317 -3.05 -6.70 -21.25
CA MET A 317 -2.82 -8.13 -21.49
C MET A 317 -3.37 -8.60 -22.84
N PRO A 318 -3.00 -7.97 -23.98
CA PRO A 318 -3.62 -8.21 -25.28
C PRO A 318 -3.46 -9.68 -25.75
N GLU A 319 -2.32 -10.28 -25.51
CA GLU A 319 -2.06 -11.66 -25.88
C GLU A 319 -2.86 -12.66 -25.03
N ALA A 320 -2.86 -12.45 -23.70
CA ALA A 320 -3.66 -13.25 -22.78
C ALA A 320 -5.16 -13.09 -23.04
N TRP A 321 -5.59 -11.87 -23.33
CA TRP A 321 -6.97 -11.57 -23.76
C TRP A 321 -7.37 -12.38 -25.00
N GLY A 322 -6.50 -12.45 -26.01
CA GLY A 322 -6.77 -13.17 -27.25
C GLY A 322 -6.89 -14.69 -27.10
N ARG A 323 -6.14 -15.30 -26.18
CA ARG A 323 -6.13 -16.78 -25.98
C ARG A 323 -7.02 -17.29 -24.86
N THR A 324 -7.59 -16.39 -24.02
CA THR A 324 -8.53 -16.75 -22.96
C THR A 324 -9.97 -16.49 -23.39
N THR A 325 -10.91 -17.26 -22.84
CA THR A 325 -12.35 -17.14 -23.12
C THR A 325 -13.16 -16.73 -21.91
N HIS A 326 -12.64 -16.93 -20.71
CA HIS A 326 -13.27 -16.54 -19.45
C HIS A 326 -12.44 -15.44 -18.80
N ARG A 327 -13.05 -14.32 -18.50
CA ARG A 327 -12.36 -13.16 -17.94
C ARG A 327 -13.16 -12.57 -16.80
N MET A 328 -12.45 -12.24 -15.72
CA MET A 328 -13.08 -11.58 -14.59
C MET A 328 -12.16 -10.53 -13.97
N TRP A 329 -12.76 -9.53 -13.34
CA TRP A 329 -12.12 -8.67 -12.37
C TRP A 329 -12.64 -8.97 -10.98
N ALA A 330 -11.74 -9.06 -10.01
CA ALA A 330 -12.03 -9.05 -8.59
C ALA A 330 -11.73 -7.65 -8.04
N THR A 331 -12.73 -7.03 -7.41
CA THR A 331 -12.62 -5.69 -6.82
C THR A 331 -13.27 -5.63 -5.44
N GLY A 332 -12.90 -4.64 -4.61
CA GLY A 332 -13.47 -4.29 -3.32
C GLY A 332 -14.08 -2.88 -3.33
N HIS A 333 -13.73 -2.07 -2.32
CA HIS A 333 -14.00 -0.65 -2.15
C HIS A 333 -15.44 -0.25 -1.81
N PHE A 334 -16.42 -0.89 -2.39
CA PHE A 334 -17.83 -0.47 -2.26
C PHE A 334 -18.53 -1.11 -1.05
N HIS A 335 -17.86 -1.97 -0.31
CA HIS A 335 -18.35 -2.68 0.87
C HIS A 335 -19.62 -3.51 0.68
N HIS A 336 -20.11 -3.66 -0.55
CA HIS A 336 -21.26 -4.50 -0.89
C HIS A 336 -20.96 -5.39 -2.09
N GLN A 337 -21.56 -6.56 -2.10
CA GLN A 337 -21.42 -7.50 -3.23
C GLN A 337 -22.19 -7.00 -4.44
N GLN A 338 -21.54 -7.01 -5.59
CA GLN A 338 -22.17 -6.77 -6.90
C GLN A 338 -21.46 -7.55 -7.99
N VAL A 339 -22.22 -8.14 -8.89
CA VAL A 339 -21.70 -8.79 -10.10
C VAL A 339 -22.19 -8.03 -11.32
N LEU A 340 -21.26 -7.59 -12.15
CA LEU A 340 -21.55 -6.87 -13.39
C LEU A 340 -21.06 -7.69 -14.58
N GLU A 341 -21.95 -8.18 -15.39
CA GLU A 341 -21.63 -8.80 -16.66
C GLU A 341 -21.43 -7.70 -17.71
N LEU A 342 -20.23 -7.64 -18.26
CA LEU A 342 -19.84 -6.68 -19.28
C LEU A 342 -19.35 -7.44 -20.52
N ASP A 343 -19.29 -6.75 -21.67
CA ASP A 343 -18.85 -7.36 -22.91
C ASP A 343 -17.45 -7.98 -22.79
N GLY A 344 -17.40 -9.30 -22.73
CA GLY A 344 -16.19 -10.09 -22.69
C GLY A 344 -15.50 -10.23 -21.33
N CYS A 345 -16.09 -9.70 -20.24
CA CYS A 345 -15.52 -9.79 -18.89
C CYS A 345 -16.59 -9.59 -17.81
N THR A 346 -16.52 -10.34 -16.71
CA THR A 346 -17.38 -10.14 -15.54
C THR A 346 -16.61 -9.41 -14.44
N VAL A 347 -17.18 -8.37 -13.86
CA VAL A 347 -16.62 -7.66 -12.71
C VAL A 347 -17.33 -8.08 -11.44
N TYR A 348 -16.60 -8.72 -10.54
CA TYR A 348 -17.05 -9.06 -9.19
C TYR A 348 -16.57 -7.98 -8.22
N LYS A 349 -17.50 -7.32 -7.56
CA LYS A 349 -17.24 -6.50 -6.38
C LYS A 349 -17.52 -7.36 -5.17
N PHE A 350 -16.52 -7.59 -4.35
CA PHE A 350 -16.65 -8.33 -3.10
C PHE A 350 -17.06 -7.39 -1.97
N GLY A 351 -17.92 -7.85 -1.07
CA GLY A 351 -18.31 -7.10 0.11
C GLY A 351 -17.16 -6.97 1.11
N ALA A 352 -17.26 -5.99 1.99
CA ALA A 352 -16.32 -5.80 3.09
C ALA A 352 -16.51 -6.84 4.19
N LEU A 353 -15.42 -7.15 4.90
CA LEU A 353 -15.45 -8.02 6.06
C LEU A 353 -16.06 -7.32 7.30
N PRO A 354 -15.63 -6.07 7.65
CA PRO A 354 -16.13 -5.38 8.83
C PRO A 354 -17.59 -4.91 8.69
N PRO A 355 -18.26 -4.63 9.83
CA PRO A 355 -19.46 -3.82 9.84
C PRO A 355 -19.12 -2.38 9.41
N PRO A 356 -20.11 -1.51 9.19
CA PRO A 356 -19.88 -0.09 9.04
C PRO A 356 -19.19 0.50 10.28
N ASP A 357 -18.20 1.36 10.09
CA ASP A 357 -17.72 2.27 11.13
C ASP A 357 -18.70 3.44 11.32
N SER A 358 -18.38 4.36 12.22
CA SER A 358 -19.21 5.54 12.52
C SER A 358 -19.53 6.36 11.27
N TRP A 359 -18.55 6.60 10.40
CA TRP A 359 -18.74 7.37 9.17
C TRP A 359 -19.66 6.64 8.18
N HIS A 360 -19.39 5.35 7.90
CA HIS A 360 -20.21 4.55 6.99
C HIS A 360 -21.66 4.42 7.49
N ALA A 361 -21.84 4.19 8.80
CA ALA A 361 -23.17 4.12 9.42
C ALA A 361 -23.94 5.43 9.28
N SER A 362 -23.29 6.58 9.50
CA SER A 362 -23.90 7.91 9.36
C SER A 362 -24.36 8.20 7.92
N MET A 363 -23.69 7.59 6.93
CA MET A 363 -24.05 7.73 5.51
C MET A 363 -25.05 6.66 5.04
N GLY A 364 -25.50 5.77 5.93
CA GLY A 364 -26.44 4.69 5.62
C GLY A 364 -25.82 3.54 4.83
N PHE A 365 -24.49 3.42 4.83
CA PHE A 365 -23.84 2.26 4.23
C PHE A 365 -23.87 1.07 5.18
N GLY A 366 -24.05 -0.12 4.63
CA GLY A 366 -24.02 -1.37 5.35
C GLY A 366 -23.52 -2.50 4.45
N GLY A 367 -23.16 -3.63 5.05
CA GLY A 367 -22.71 -4.80 4.33
C GLY A 367 -22.82 -6.05 5.22
N ASP A 368 -22.81 -7.24 4.63
CA ASP A 368 -23.08 -8.49 5.35
C ASP A 368 -21.81 -9.21 5.85
N GLY A 369 -20.63 -8.61 5.79
CA GLY A 369 -19.40 -9.22 6.29
C GLY A 369 -19.14 -10.60 5.67
N GLN A 370 -18.61 -10.61 4.44
CA GLN A 370 -18.54 -11.82 3.64
C GLN A 370 -17.13 -12.13 3.19
N MET A 371 -16.81 -13.42 3.09
CA MET A 371 -15.68 -13.93 2.33
C MET A 371 -16.13 -14.94 1.28
N HIS A 372 -15.43 -14.95 0.15
CA HIS A 372 -15.82 -15.75 -0.99
C HIS A 372 -14.73 -16.75 -1.40
N LEU A 373 -15.14 -17.96 -1.73
CA LEU A 373 -14.32 -18.92 -2.45
C LEU A 373 -14.97 -19.20 -3.80
N MET A 374 -14.24 -18.97 -4.86
CA MET A 374 -14.62 -19.35 -6.21
C MET A 374 -13.70 -20.44 -6.74
N THR A 375 -14.26 -21.38 -7.49
CA THR A 375 -13.47 -22.41 -8.16
C THR A 375 -13.76 -22.37 -9.66
N PHE A 376 -12.70 -22.45 -10.43
CA PHE A 376 -12.73 -22.32 -11.88
C PHE A 376 -12.33 -23.64 -12.56
N ARG A 377 -12.97 -23.97 -13.70
CA ARG A 377 -12.57 -25.10 -14.53
C ARG A 377 -11.55 -24.66 -15.57
N LYS A 378 -10.59 -25.51 -15.83
CA LYS A 378 -9.53 -25.27 -16.81
C LYS A 378 -10.03 -24.89 -18.21
N GLU A 379 -10.97 -25.65 -18.72
CA GLU A 379 -11.55 -25.46 -20.07
C GLU A 379 -13.00 -25.00 -20.03
N GLY A 380 -13.49 -24.58 -18.86
CA GLY A 380 -14.88 -24.15 -18.67
C GLY A 380 -15.00 -22.91 -17.80
N GLY A 381 -16.23 -22.54 -17.49
CA GLY A 381 -16.56 -21.42 -16.62
C GLY A 381 -16.33 -21.74 -15.13
N THR A 382 -16.99 -20.99 -14.27
CA THR A 382 -16.99 -21.19 -12.82
C THR A 382 -17.51 -22.59 -12.45
N HIS A 383 -16.76 -23.30 -11.62
CA HIS A 383 -17.19 -24.60 -11.06
C HIS A 383 -18.17 -24.39 -9.91
N SER A 384 -17.79 -23.57 -8.94
CA SER A 384 -18.60 -23.27 -7.76
C SER A 384 -18.24 -21.90 -7.18
N THR A 385 -19.20 -21.32 -6.50
CA THR A 385 -19.00 -20.14 -5.64
C THR A 385 -19.54 -20.47 -4.27
N MET A 386 -18.76 -20.23 -3.23
CA MET A 386 -19.14 -20.40 -1.83
C MET A 386 -18.95 -19.08 -1.12
N VAL A 387 -19.89 -18.74 -0.29
CA VAL A 387 -19.87 -17.56 0.55
C VAL A 387 -19.83 -18.00 2.01
N TYR A 388 -19.04 -17.34 2.80
CA TYR A 388 -19.06 -17.41 4.24
C TYR A 388 -19.48 -16.06 4.78
N ASP A 389 -20.61 -16.02 5.47
CA ASP A 389 -21.11 -14.83 6.15
C ASP A 389 -20.57 -14.85 7.58
N LEU A 390 -19.91 -13.76 8.00
CA LEU A 390 -19.47 -13.65 9.38
C LEU A 390 -20.67 -13.51 10.31
N PRO A 391 -20.67 -14.25 11.43
CA PRO A 391 -21.73 -14.12 12.42
C PRO A 391 -21.83 -12.68 12.94
N ARG A 392 -23.03 -12.13 12.94
CA ARG A 392 -23.30 -10.80 13.49
C ARG A 392 -24.30 -10.90 14.64
N PRO A 393 -24.09 -10.16 15.74
CA PRO A 393 -25.07 -10.09 16.80
C PRO A 393 -26.33 -9.39 16.31
N ARG A 394 -27.47 -9.82 16.82
CA ARG A 394 -28.72 -9.12 16.60
C ARG A 394 -28.75 -7.85 17.42
N ILE A 395 -29.03 -6.72 16.77
CA ILE A 395 -29.20 -5.43 17.44
C ILE A 395 -30.68 -5.22 17.71
N GLU A 396 -31.01 -4.88 18.96
CA GLU A 396 -32.36 -4.57 19.36
C GLU A 396 -32.69 -3.09 19.03
N PRO A 397 -33.97 -2.77 18.75
CA PRO A 397 -34.36 -1.40 18.54
C PRO A 397 -34.17 -0.58 19.83
N ASP A 398 -33.92 0.73 19.68
CA ASP A 398 -33.70 1.64 20.84
C ASP A 398 -34.90 1.68 21.79
N ILE A 399 -36.11 1.48 21.26
CA ILE A 399 -37.36 1.42 22.01
C ILE A 399 -38.25 0.34 21.41
N THR A 400 -38.74 -0.57 22.22
CA THR A 400 -39.82 -1.53 21.85
C THR A 400 -41.08 -1.11 22.60
N LEU A 401 -42.15 -0.74 21.87
CA LEU A 401 -43.46 -0.34 22.42
C LEU A 401 -44.39 -1.56 22.61
#